data_21eb95b4340ab3988250abc341fc5909
#
_entry.id   21eb95b4340ab3988250abc341fc5909
#
_cell.length_a   1.000
_cell.length_b   1.000
_cell.length_c   1.000
_cell.angle_alpha   90.00
_cell.angle_beta   90.00
_cell.angle_gamma   90.00
#
_symmetry.space_group_name_H-M   'P 1'
#
loop_
_entity.id
_entity.type
_entity.pdbx_description
1 polymer ?
#
loop_
_entity_poly.entity_id
_entity_poly.type
_entity_poly.pdbx_seq_one_letter_code
_entity_poly.pdbx_strand_id
1 'polypeptide(L)'
;SFTTYWIGWVRQMPGKGLEWMGIIYPGDSDTRYSPSFQGQVTISADKSISTAYLQWSSLKASDTAMYYCARRAGVGLWPGDNWFDPWGQGTLVTVSS
;
A
#
# COMPACT_ATOMS: atom_id res chain seq x y z
N SER A 1 15.18 -8.15 4.99
CA SER A 1 15.49 -7.88 3.58
C SER A 1 14.23 -7.41 2.84
N PHE A 2 14.41 -6.42 1.98
CA PHE A 2 13.31 -5.86 1.21
C PHE A 2 12.59 -6.91 0.34
N THR A 3 13.32 -7.89 -0.16
CA THR A 3 12.77 -8.88 -1.09
C THR A 3 12.07 -10.05 -0.42
N THR A 4 12.09 -10.13 0.91
CA THR A 4 11.54 -11.28 1.64
C THR A 4 10.27 -10.95 2.43
N TYR A 5 9.72 -9.77 2.26
CA TYR A 5 8.53 -9.34 2.98
C TYR A 5 7.47 -8.85 2.02
N TRP A 6 6.21 -9.06 2.38
CA TRP A 6 5.10 -8.39 1.73
C TRP A 6 5.01 -6.96 2.25
N ILE A 7 4.77 -6.03 1.35
CA ILE A 7 4.59 -4.63 1.68
C ILE A 7 3.17 -4.25 1.34
N GLY A 8 2.49 -3.61 2.27
CA GLY A 8 1.11 -3.18 2.10
C GLY A 8 0.98 -1.68 2.03
N TRP A 9 -0.04 -1.22 1.30
CA TRP A 9 -0.42 0.18 1.24
C TRP A 9 -1.81 0.35 1.85
N VAL A 10 -1.96 1.39 2.66
CA VAL A 10 -3.19 1.68 3.39
C VAL A 10 -3.51 3.16 3.23
N ARG A 11 -4.77 3.45 3.01
CA ARG A 11 -5.26 4.83 2.90
C ARG A 11 -6.12 5.16 4.12
N GLN A 12 -5.98 6.40 4.59
CA GLN A 12 -6.91 6.96 5.59
C GLN A 12 -7.36 8.33 5.12
N MET A 13 -8.61 8.41 4.68
CA MET A 13 -9.21 9.69 4.33
C MET A 13 -9.56 10.47 5.59
N PRO A 14 -9.64 11.82 5.51
CA PRO A 14 -9.92 12.64 6.69
C PRO A 14 -11.18 12.18 7.44
N GLY A 15 -11.01 11.91 8.72
CA GLY A 15 -12.13 11.47 9.57
C GLY A 15 -12.63 10.06 9.33
N LYS A 16 -11.94 9.27 8.51
CA LYS A 16 -12.36 7.91 8.16
C LYS A 16 -11.40 6.88 8.72
N GLY A 17 -11.81 5.61 8.68
CA GLY A 17 -10.97 4.50 9.08
C GLY A 17 -9.93 4.14 8.04
N LEU A 18 -9.10 3.16 8.38
CA LEU A 18 -8.08 2.65 7.47
C LEU A 18 -8.70 1.77 6.39
N GLU A 19 -8.19 1.89 5.16
CA GLU A 19 -8.63 1.10 4.03
C GLU A 19 -7.42 0.42 3.39
N TRP A 20 -7.43 -0.89 3.33
CA TRP A 20 -6.38 -1.65 2.62
C TRP A 20 -6.48 -1.43 1.13
N MET A 21 -5.38 -1.06 0.52
CA MET A 21 -5.31 -0.83 -0.92
C MET A 21 -4.76 -2.04 -1.65
N GLY A 22 -3.73 -2.65 -1.11
CA GLY A 22 -3.13 -3.82 -1.72
C GLY A 22 -1.78 -4.14 -1.10
N ILE A 23 -1.18 -5.23 -1.58
CA ILE A 23 0.11 -5.71 -1.11
C ILE A 23 0.98 -6.12 -2.29
N ILE A 24 2.28 -6.05 -2.11
CA ILE A 24 3.24 -6.51 -3.11
C ILE A 24 4.37 -7.28 -2.43
N TYR A 25 4.85 -8.33 -3.10
CA TYR A 25 6.03 -9.07 -2.69
C TYR A 25 7.18 -8.68 -3.62
N PRO A 26 8.11 -7.83 -3.17
CA PRO A 26 9.12 -7.29 -4.09
C PRO A 26 10.04 -8.33 -4.71
N GLY A 27 10.19 -9.49 -4.07
CA GLY A 27 11.06 -10.53 -4.58
C GLY A 27 10.70 -10.99 -5.99
N ASP A 28 9.39 -11.09 -6.28
CA ASP A 28 8.91 -11.52 -7.60
C ASP A 28 7.84 -10.58 -8.17
N SER A 29 7.60 -9.46 -7.50
CA SER A 29 6.60 -8.45 -7.89
C SER A 29 5.16 -8.98 -7.91
N ASP A 30 4.88 -10.08 -7.21
CA ASP A 30 3.51 -10.56 -7.03
C ASP A 30 2.71 -9.47 -6.30
N THR A 31 1.62 -9.03 -6.90
CA THR A 31 0.84 -7.90 -6.42
C THR A 31 -0.63 -8.29 -6.32
N ARG A 32 -1.25 -7.91 -5.23
CA ARG A 32 -2.66 -8.21 -4.97
C ARG A 32 -3.36 -6.96 -4.48
N TYR A 33 -4.48 -6.62 -5.11
CA TYR A 33 -5.24 -5.42 -4.80
C TYR A 33 -6.51 -5.78 -4.04
N SER A 34 -6.93 -4.87 -3.16
CA SER A 34 -8.27 -4.97 -2.62
C SER A 34 -9.28 -4.66 -3.74
N PRO A 35 -10.48 -5.27 -3.72
CA PRO A 35 -11.46 -5.04 -4.79
C PRO A 35 -11.81 -3.57 -5.00
N SER A 36 -11.81 -2.77 -3.95
CA SER A 36 -12.15 -1.34 -4.03
C SER A 36 -11.11 -0.53 -4.82
N PHE A 37 -9.87 -1.03 -4.89
CA PHE A 37 -8.77 -0.30 -5.52
C PHE A 37 -8.28 -0.95 -6.80
N GLN A 38 -8.77 -2.13 -7.12
CA GLN A 38 -8.41 -2.83 -8.35
C GLN A 38 -8.72 -1.95 -9.56
N GLY A 39 -7.70 -1.67 -10.36
CA GLY A 39 -7.85 -0.81 -11.51
C GLY A 39 -7.80 0.69 -11.21
N GLN A 40 -7.75 1.09 -9.95
CA GLN A 40 -7.70 2.51 -9.55
C GLN A 40 -6.28 2.99 -9.32
N VAL A 41 -5.41 2.09 -8.85
CA VAL A 41 -4.01 2.41 -8.52
C VAL A 41 -3.12 1.31 -9.04
N THR A 42 -1.83 1.60 -9.13
CA THR A 42 -0.81 0.61 -9.45
C THR A 42 0.20 0.55 -8.30
N ILE A 43 0.42 -0.63 -7.78
CA ILE A 43 1.44 -0.89 -6.77
C ILE A 43 2.60 -1.59 -7.46
N SER A 44 3.81 -1.07 -7.25
CA SER A 44 5.01 -1.63 -7.85
C SER A 44 6.17 -1.54 -6.88
N ALA A 45 7.29 -2.15 -7.24
CA ALA A 45 8.49 -2.12 -6.42
C ALA A 45 9.71 -2.24 -7.32
N ASP A 46 10.80 -1.61 -6.87
CA ASP A 46 12.12 -1.76 -7.48
C ASP A 46 13.04 -2.31 -6.41
N LYS A 47 13.35 -3.61 -6.50
CA LYS A 47 14.17 -4.27 -5.49
C LYS A 47 15.63 -3.84 -5.54
N SER A 48 16.09 -3.32 -6.68
CA SER A 48 17.48 -2.86 -6.81
C SER A 48 17.78 -1.65 -5.94
N ILE A 49 16.75 -0.85 -5.64
CA ILE A 49 16.88 0.34 -4.79
C ILE A 49 15.99 0.26 -3.55
N SER A 50 15.43 -0.91 -3.26
CA SER A 50 14.61 -1.17 -2.07
C SER A 50 13.46 -0.16 -1.92
N THR A 51 12.73 0.08 -3.00
CA THR A 51 11.68 1.09 -3.03
C THR A 51 10.38 0.50 -3.54
N ALA A 52 9.29 0.78 -2.85
CA ALA A 52 7.94 0.41 -3.27
C ALA A 52 7.20 1.68 -3.69
N TYR A 53 6.28 1.55 -4.63
CA TYR A 53 5.56 2.67 -5.20
C TYR A 53 4.06 2.44 -5.16
N LEU A 54 3.33 3.51 -4.94
CA LEU A 54 1.89 3.56 -5.11
C LEU A 54 1.62 4.67 -6.12
N GLN A 55 0.97 4.32 -7.23
CA GLN A 55 0.84 5.23 -8.37
C GLN A 55 -0.61 5.33 -8.84
N TRP A 56 -0.97 6.52 -9.29
CA TRP A 56 -2.26 6.78 -9.95
C TRP A 56 -1.98 7.31 -11.35
N SER A 57 -2.86 6.99 -12.29
CA SER A 57 -2.79 7.59 -13.62
C SER A 57 -3.25 9.05 -13.59
N SER A 58 -4.20 9.37 -12.71
CA SER A 58 -4.73 10.72 -12.58
C SER A 58 -5.29 10.90 -11.18
N LEU A 59 -4.75 11.86 -10.44
CA LEU A 59 -5.23 12.16 -9.09
C LEU A 59 -6.49 13.01 -9.14
N LYS A 60 -7.40 12.72 -8.20
CA LYS A 60 -8.63 13.47 -8.01
C LYS A 60 -8.63 14.07 -6.62
N ALA A 61 -9.43 15.13 -6.41
CA ALA A 61 -9.54 15.72 -5.08
C ALA A 61 -9.98 14.69 -4.03
N SER A 62 -10.78 13.71 -4.43
CA SER A 62 -11.22 12.63 -3.54
C SER A 62 -10.09 11.68 -3.13
N ASP A 63 -8.91 11.79 -3.73
CA ASP A 63 -7.74 11.00 -3.33
C ASP A 63 -6.98 11.62 -2.17
N THR A 64 -7.41 12.79 -1.70
CA THR A 64 -6.80 13.45 -0.54
C THR A 64 -6.93 12.56 0.68
N ALA A 65 -5.79 12.16 1.25
CA ALA A 65 -5.77 11.22 2.37
C ALA A 65 -4.35 11.10 2.91
N MET A 66 -4.24 10.43 4.04
CA MET A 66 -2.95 9.96 4.55
C MET A 66 -2.71 8.57 3.99
N TYR A 67 -1.52 8.33 3.46
CA TYR A 67 -1.13 7.04 2.88
C TYR A 67 -0.01 6.43 3.68
N TYR A 68 -0.16 5.18 4.04
CA TYR A 68 0.82 4.43 4.83
C TYR A 68 1.34 3.25 4.05
N CYS A 69 2.62 3.00 4.21
CA CYS A 69 3.28 1.80 3.73
C CYS A 69 3.71 0.99 4.95
N ALA A 70 3.46 -0.30 4.95
CA ALA A 70 3.79 -1.14 6.09
C ALA A 70 4.30 -2.49 5.63
N ARG A 71 5.22 -3.06 6.41
CA ARG A 71 5.73 -4.40 6.16
C ARG A 71 4.81 -5.42 6.84
N ARG A 72 4.48 -6.49 6.12
CA ARG A 72 3.68 -7.56 6.69
C ARG A 72 4.50 -8.34 7.72
N ALA A 73 3.95 -8.51 8.90
CA ALA A 73 4.62 -9.22 9.99
C ALA A 73 4.20 -10.68 10.09
N GLY A 74 3.01 -11.04 9.61
CA GLY A 74 2.53 -12.39 9.63
C GLY A 74 3.17 -13.25 8.55
N VAL A 75 3.17 -14.56 8.74
CA VAL A 75 3.77 -15.50 7.79
C VAL A 75 2.73 -16.27 6.97
N GLY A 76 1.46 -16.20 7.32
CA GLY A 76 0.40 -16.91 6.64
C GLY A 76 -0.24 -16.09 5.55
N LEU A 77 -1.07 -16.73 4.73
CA LEU A 77 -1.84 -16.08 3.67
C LEU A 77 -3.31 -15.88 4.09
N TRP A 78 -3.65 -16.27 5.31
CA TRP A 78 -5.01 -16.21 5.80
C TRP A 78 -5.35 -14.78 6.25
N PRO A 79 -6.63 -14.38 6.18
CA PRO A 79 -7.01 -13.03 6.59
C PRO A 79 -6.59 -12.66 8.01
N GLY A 80 -6.57 -13.63 8.93
CA GLY A 80 -6.15 -13.37 10.30
C GLY A 80 -4.66 -13.07 10.46
N ASP A 81 -3.87 -13.36 9.44
CA ASP A 81 -2.43 -13.12 9.46
C ASP A 81 -2.05 -11.83 8.74
N ASN A 82 -3.02 -11.00 8.37
CA ASN A 82 -2.80 -9.76 7.62
C ASN A 82 -2.58 -8.57 8.56
N TRP A 83 -1.69 -8.72 9.53
CA TRP A 83 -1.27 -7.57 10.34
C TRP A 83 0.13 -7.16 9.91
N PHE A 84 0.42 -5.88 10.07
CA PHE A 84 1.63 -5.28 9.53
C PHE A 84 2.38 -4.53 10.61
N ASP A 85 3.69 -4.67 10.60
CA ASP A 85 4.59 -4.00 11.54
C ASP A 85 6.02 -4.14 10.98
N PRO A 86 6.86 -3.09 10.97
CA PRO A 86 6.49 -1.72 11.37
C PRO A 86 5.76 -0.95 10.27
N TRP A 87 5.03 0.07 10.67
CA TRP A 87 4.36 0.99 9.78
C TRP A 87 5.28 2.18 9.50
N GLY A 88 5.17 2.72 8.31
CA GLY A 88 5.72 4.03 8.02
C GLY A 88 4.92 5.12 8.72
N GLN A 89 5.49 6.32 8.75
CA GLN A 89 4.85 7.46 9.42
C GLN A 89 3.65 8.02 8.65
N GLY A 90 3.50 7.59 7.42
CA GLY A 90 2.45 8.12 6.57
C GLY A 90 2.86 9.37 5.84
N THR A 91 2.21 9.61 4.71
CA THR A 91 2.41 10.80 3.90
C THR A 91 1.05 11.40 3.59
N LEU A 92 0.88 12.67 3.94
CA LEU A 92 -0.36 13.36 3.58
C LEU A 92 -0.27 13.82 2.13
N VAL A 93 -1.22 13.36 1.33
CA VAL A 93 -1.36 13.77 -0.06
C VAL A 93 -2.61 14.63 -0.16
N THR A 94 -2.46 15.86 -0.59
CA THR A 94 -3.56 16.80 -0.77
C THR A 94 -3.69 17.11 -2.24
N VAL A 95 -4.87 16.92 -2.78
CA VAL A 95 -5.14 17.18 -4.19
C VAL A 95 -6.22 18.26 -4.27
N SER A 96 -5.86 19.39 -4.87
CA SER A 96 -6.81 20.48 -5.09
C SER A 96 -7.34 20.43 -6.50
N SER A 97 -8.62 20.74 -6.65
CA SER A 97 -9.26 20.75 -7.96
C SER A 97 -9.27 22.14 -8.59
#